data_a3c4117549391ff81ae1d451c38bd584
#
_entry.id   a3c4117549391ff81ae1d451c38bd584
#
_cell.length_a   1.000
_cell.length_b   1.000
_cell.length_c   1.000
_cell.angle_alpha   90.00
_cell.angle_beta   90.00
_cell.angle_gamma   90.00
#
_symmetry.space_group_name_H-M   'P 1'
#
loop_
_entity.id
_entity.type
_entity.pdbx_description
1 polymer ?
#
loop_
_entity_poly.entity_id
_entity_poly.type
_entity_poly.pdbx_seq_one_letter_code
_entity_poly.pdbx_strand_id
1 'polypeptide(L)'
;MLNFVIIGCGRISYKIVDGIVNNKEKARLVGVSDIVFSKMDEIEFEYQNKINSKETIVKKENYKELLESISVDVAIISTESGYHEEIGLYFLENGVNVIIEKPLAMSIEGARKLVDTAKKNNLKLAVSHQNRFNYPIQLLKKAIKENRLGKIFNGMARILWTRDDNYYLQAPWRGTWALDGGTLMNQCIHNIDLINWMMDDEIDTVYAQTSNYIRNIEAEDYGVILIRYKSGKIATIEGSAIVYPKNLEETLTITGEKGTVVIGGMAVNKINTWRVEGDNEAEYLSIDCGDPNSVYGYGHEALYKDFVDALDENREPLVNGKAGLEAVKIILAAYKSQKTGLPIKISEFKGFSTLDMEKKDVKYL
;
A
#
# COMPACT_ATOMS: atom_id res chain seq x y z
N MET A 1 21.86 11.70 -11.87
CA MET A 1 21.18 11.93 -10.58
C MET A 1 19.71 12.19 -10.89
N LEU A 2 18.78 11.43 -10.33
CA LEU A 2 17.34 11.52 -10.59
C LEU A 2 16.72 12.66 -9.79
N ASN A 3 15.91 13.48 -10.44
CA ASN A 3 15.17 14.59 -9.86
C ASN A 3 13.80 14.12 -9.38
N PHE A 4 13.60 14.10 -8.07
CA PHE A 4 12.35 13.71 -7.44
C PHE A 4 11.50 14.91 -7.05
N VAL A 5 10.18 14.78 -7.18
CA VAL A 5 9.19 15.70 -6.60
C VAL A 5 8.21 14.95 -5.72
N ILE A 6 7.69 15.63 -4.70
CA ILE A 6 6.67 15.09 -3.79
C ILE A 6 5.38 15.88 -4.00
N ILE A 7 4.28 15.18 -4.27
CA ILE A 7 2.94 15.73 -4.42
C ILE A 7 2.09 15.28 -3.23
N GLY A 8 1.75 16.23 -2.35
CA GLY A 8 1.15 15.97 -1.05
C GLY A 8 2.20 15.88 0.06
N CYS A 9 2.33 16.93 0.86
CA CYS A 9 3.28 17.07 1.97
C CYS A 9 2.64 16.66 3.31
N GLY A 10 1.95 15.50 3.33
CA GLY A 10 1.27 14.95 4.51
C GLY A 10 2.23 14.17 5.43
N ARG A 11 1.64 13.35 6.32
CA ARG A 11 2.39 12.56 7.31
C ARG A 11 3.46 11.65 6.71
N ILE A 12 3.18 11.04 5.56
CA ILE A 12 4.09 10.05 4.97
C ILE A 12 5.28 10.73 4.29
N SER A 13 5.19 12.00 3.95
CA SER A 13 6.24 12.71 3.21
C SER A 13 7.58 12.75 3.95
N TYR A 14 7.60 12.69 5.28
CA TYR A 14 8.85 12.53 6.06
C TYR A 14 9.56 11.20 5.73
N LYS A 15 8.80 10.11 5.57
CA LYS A 15 9.35 8.81 5.15
C LYS A 15 9.81 8.82 3.69
N ILE A 16 9.14 9.61 2.87
CA ILE A 16 9.55 9.83 1.47
C ILE A 16 10.89 10.55 1.44
N VAL A 17 11.05 11.61 2.23
CA VAL A 17 12.34 12.33 2.36
C VAL A 17 13.44 11.39 2.83
N ASP A 18 13.19 10.55 3.86
CA ASP A 18 14.15 9.51 4.29
C ASP A 18 14.58 8.63 3.12
N GLY A 19 13.61 8.15 2.34
CA GLY A 19 13.87 7.29 1.17
C GLY A 19 14.72 7.98 0.10
N ILE A 20 14.48 9.25 -0.20
CA ILE A 20 15.28 10.02 -1.17
C ILE A 20 16.69 10.25 -0.63
N VAL A 21 16.82 10.68 0.63
CA VAL A 21 18.12 10.97 1.25
C VAL A 21 19.01 9.73 1.37
N ASN A 22 18.44 8.57 1.67
CA ASN A 22 19.17 7.30 1.72
C ASN A 22 19.67 6.85 0.33
N ASN A 23 19.17 7.45 -0.74
CA ASN A 23 19.62 7.25 -2.11
C ASN A 23 20.32 8.50 -2.71
N LYS A 24 20.88 9.38 -1.88
CA LYS A 24 21.43 10.69 -2.28
C LYS A 24 22.51 10.65 -3.36
N GLU A 25 23.18 9.51 -3.56
CA GLU A 25 24.18 9.33 -4.62
C GLU A 25 23.51 9.25 -6.02
N LYS A 26 22.23 8.90 -6.08
CA LYS A 26 21.47 8.70 -7.33
C LYS A 26 20.21 9.57 -7.43
N ALA A 27 19.72 10.09 -6.31
CA ALA A 27 18.43 10.79 -6.21
C ALA A 27 18.54 12.08 -5.40
N ARG A 28 17.77 13.10 -5.78
CA ARG A 28 17.63 14.35 -5.01
C ARG A 28 16.19 14.86 -5.09
N LEU A 29 15.74 15.52 -4.04
CA LEU A 29 14.46 16.23 -4.03
C LEU A 29 14.66 17.62 -4.67
N VAL A 30 13.89 17.92 -5.71
CA VAL A 30 14.00 19.21 -6.44
C VAL A 30 12.74 20.06 -6.32
N GLY A 31 11.62 19.49 -5.89
CA GLY A 31 10.39 20.24 -5.74
C GLY A 31 9.32 19.50 -4.93
N VAL A 32 8.36 20.27 -4.42
CA VAL A 32 7.19 19.77 -3.69
C VAL A 32 5.94 20.55 -4.09
N SER A 33 4.78 19.88 -3.97
CA SER A 33 3.48 20.52 -4.16
C SER A 33 2.50 20.11 -3.06
N ASP A 34 1.86 21.09 -2.45
CA ASP A 34 0.74 20.91 -1.51
C ASP A 34 -0.13 22.16 -1.53
N ILE A 35 -1.42 22.02 -1.29
CA ILE A 35 -2.37 23.14 -1.16
C ILE A 35 -2.13 23.97 0.13
N VAL A 36 -1.35 23.43 1.08
CA VAL A 36 -0.98 24.09 2.33
C VAL A 36 0.51 24.44 2.27
N PHE A 37 0.80 25.72 2.05
CA PHE A 37 2.17 26.19 1.82
C PHE A 37 3.14 25.85 2.96
N SER A 38 2.69 25.98 4.23
CA SER A 38 3.53 25.68 5.41
C SER A 38 4.04 24.23 5.46
N LYS A 39 3.27 23.28 4.91
CA LYS A 39 3.72 21.88 4.83
C LYS A 39 4.86 21.71 3.85
N MET A 40 4.89 22.48 2.77
CA MET A 40 6.01 22.48 1.83
C MET A 40 7.28 23.04 2.49
N ASP A 41 7.15 24.07 3.34
CA ASP A 41 8.28 24.61 4.11
C ASP A 41 8.82 23.57 5.10
N GLU A 42 7.95 22.82 5.77
CA GLU A 42 8.34 21.75 6.68
C GLU A 42 9.14 20.64 5.95
N ILE A 43 8.72 20.23 4.77
CA ILE A 43 9.42 19.22 3.99
C ILE A 43 10.75 19.73 3.43
N GLU A 44 10.82 20.98 2.96
CA GLU A 44 12.08 21.59 2.57
C GLU A 44 13.07 21.62 3.74
N PHE A 45 12.63 22.09 4.91
CA PHE A 45 13.44 22.15 6.12
C PHE A 45 13.94 20.75 6.54
N GLU A 46 13.06 19.74 6.53
CA GLU A 46 13.41 18.37 6.86
C GLU A 46 14.47 17.82 5.90
N TYR A 47 14.28 18.05 4.59
CA TYR A 47 15.23 17.62 3.56
C TYR A 47 16.59 18.29 3.74
N GLN A 48 16.61 19.63 3.90
CA GLN A 48 17.85 20.40 4.09
C GLN A 48 18.64 19.95 5.32
N ASN A 49 17.96 19.66 6.43
CA ASN A 49 18.61 19.15 7.65
C ASN A 49 19.26 17.78 7.40
N LYS A 50 18.59 16.88 6.71
CA LYS A 50 19.09 15.53 6.45
C LYS A 50 20.26 15.49 5.48
N ILE A 51 20.28 16.37 4.48
CA ILE A 51 21.43 16.46 3.55
C ILE A 51 22.52 17.42 4.02
N ASN A 52 22.32 18.09 5.17
CA ASN A 52 23.19 19.14 5.68
C ASN A 52 23.51 20.23 4.61
N SER A 53 22.51 20.71 3.93
CA SER A 53 22.60 21.72 2.87
C SER A 53 21.50 22.76 3.01
N LYS A 54 21.71 23.94 2.42
CA LYS A 54 20.71 25.01 2.29
C LYS A 54 20.13 25.09 0.86
N GLU A 55 20.29 24.02 0.10
CA GLU A 55 19.71 23.97 -1.25
C GLU A 55 18.19 24.10 -1.17
N THR A 56 17.66 25.09 -1.89
CA THR A 56 16.21 25.33 -1.95
C THR A 56 15.57 24.45 -2.99
N ILE A 57 14.35 24.01 -2.72
CA ILE A 57 13.53 23.25 -3.66
C ILE A 57 12.37 24.11 -4.17
N VAL A 58 11.85 23.77 -5.36
CA VAL A 58 10.71 24.48 -5.94
C VAL A 58 9.44 24.10 -5.19
N LYS A 59 8.64 25.09 -4.78
CA LYS A 59 7.35 24.90 -4.10
C LYS A 59 6.23 25.43 -4.96
N LYS A 60 5.21 24.61 -5.23
CA LYS A 60 4.04 24.97 -6.04
C LYS A 60 2.77 24.46 -5.39
N GLU A 61 1.73 25.28 -5.34
CA GLU A 61 0.41 24.85 -4.91
C GLU A 61 -0.21 23.90 -5.95
N ASN A 62 -0.10 24.25 -7.23
CA ASN A 62 -0.54 23.40 -8.33
C ASN A 62 0.62 22.52 -8.84
N TYR A 63 0.51 21.22 -8.66
CA TYR A 63 1.53 20.25 -9.06
C TYR A 63 1.91 20.33 -10.56
N LYS A 64 1.01 20.79 -11.43
CA LYS A 64 1.26 20.92 -12.87
C LYS A 64 2.37 21.94 -13.17
N GLU A 65 2.47 22.98 -12.36
CA GLU A 65 3.49 24.02 -12.52
C GLU A 65 4.92 23.54 -12.18
N LEU A 66 5.08 22.38 -11.54
CA LEU A 66 6.40 21.82 -11.29
C LEU A 66 7.11 21.46 -12.59
N LEU A 67 6.41 20.81 -13.55
CA LEU A 67 7.01 20.43 -14.85
C LEU A 67 7.34 21.64 -15.73
N GLU A 68 6.66 22.76 -15.53
CA GLU A 68 6.96 24.03 -16.21
C GLU A 68 8.21 24.70 -15.64
N SER A 69 8.55 24.41 -14.37
CA SER A 69 9.58 25.11 -13.61
C SER A 69 10.91 24.35 -13.54
N ILE A 70 10.86 23.01 -13.54
CA ILE A 70 12.03 22.16 -13.31
C ILE A 70 11.94 20.85 -14.11
N SER A 71 13.10 20.23 -14.36
CA SER A 71 13.16 18.86 -14.90
C SER A 71 12.84 17.85 -13.78
N VAL A 72 11.92 16.93 -14.03
CA VAL A 72 11.45 15.90 -13.09
C VAL A 72 11.62 14.53 -13.72
N ASP A 73 12.29 13.61 -13.03
CA ASP A 73 12.46 12.22 -13.47
C ASP A 73 11.44 11.29 -12.76
N VAL A 74 11.10 11.62 -11.50
CA VAL A 74 10.20 10.80 -10.67
C VAL A 74 9.28 11.71 -9.85
N ALA A 75 7.97 11.44 -9.92
CA ALA A 75 6.96 12.06 -9.06
C ALA A 75 6.47 11.04 -8.01
N ILE A 76 6.47 11.43 -6.73
CA ILE A 76 5.90 10.65 -5.64
C ILE A 76 4.58 11.28 -5.24
N ILE A 77 3.48 10.52 -5.36
CA ILE A 77 2.13 11.00 -5.10
C ILE A 77 1.67 10.48 -3.75
N SER A 78 1.43 11.38 -2.81
CA SER A 78 1.03 11.11 -1.42
C SER A 78 -0.10 12.04 -0.94
N THR A 79 -0.98 12.40 -1.85
CA THR A 79 -2.21 13.14 -1.62
C THR A 79 -3.30 12.23 -1.03
N GLU A 80 -4.53 12.72 -0.91
CA GLU A 80 -5.71 11.88 -0.67
C GLU A 80 -5.89 10.88 -1.81
N SER A 81 -6.32 9.67 -1.46
CA SER A 81 -6.36 8.54 -2.40
C SER A 81 -7.22 8.78 -3.65
N GLY A 82 -8.28 9.58 -3.52
CA GLY A 82 -9.15 9.92 -4.64
C GLY A 82 -8.47 10.71 -5.77
N TYR A 83 -7.35 11.38 -5.48
CA TYR A 83 -6.60 12.16 -6.48
C TYR A 83 -5.44 11.40 -7.13
N HIS A 84 -5.13 10.18 -6.66
CA HIS A 84 -3.99 9.40 -7.14
C HIS A 84 -4.07 9.13 -8.66
N GLU A 85 -5.27 8.80 -9.17
CA GLU A 85 -5.47 8.55 -10.61
C GLU A 85 -5.15 9.79 -11.45
N GLU A 86 -5.80 10.93 -11.16
CA GLU A 86 -5.62 12.16 -11.93
C GLU A 86 -4.17 12.62 -11.96
N ILE A 87 -3.56 12.70 -10.77
CA ILE A 87 -2.19 13.19 -10.62
C ILE A 87 -1.20 12.21 -11.25
N GLY A 88 -1.38 10.89 -11.03
CA GLY A 88 -0.53 9.86 -11.61
C GLY A 88 -0.55 9.85 -13.12
N LEU A 89 -1.74 9.95 -13.72
CA LEU A 89 -1.88 10.05 -15.17
C LEU A 89 -1.19 11.28 -15.72
N TYR A 90 -1.34 12.44 -15.09
CA TYR A 90 -0.68 13.66 -15.52
C TYR A 90 0.84 13.48 -15.65
N PHE A 91 1.50 12.94 -14.63
CA PHE A 91 2.95 12.73 -14.68
C PHE A 91 3.35 11.66 -15.68
N LEU A 92 2.64 10.53 -15.74
CA LEU A 92 2.93 9.46 -16.71
C LEU A 92 2.74 9.92 -18.17
N GLU A 93 1.74 10.74 -18.46
CA GLU A 93 1.49 11.30 -19.80
C GLU A 93 2.55 12.33 -20.22
N ASN A 94 3.21 12.95 -19.23
CA ASN A 94 4.31 13.90 -19.46
C ASN A 94 5.71 13.25 -19.35
N GLY A 95 5.82 11.93 -19.41
CA GLY A 95 7.11 11.23 -19.50
C GLY A 95 7.84 11.07 -18.16
N VAL A 96 7.15 11.21 -17.03
CA VAL A 96 7.72 11.11 -15.67
C VAL A 96 7.36 9.76 -15.04
N ASN A 97 8.36 9.09 -14.46
CA ASN A 97 8.13 7.89 -13.67
C ASN A 97 7.38 8.21 -12.37
N VAL A 98 6.59 7.28 -11.85
CA VAL A 98 5.69 7.58 -10.73
C VAL A 98 5.77 6.54 -9.62
N ILE A 99 5.81 7.00 -8.38
CA ILE A 99 5.51 6.20 -7.18
C ILE A 99 4.21 6.74 -6.59
N ILE A 100 3.22 5.88 -6.39
CA ILE A 100 1.93 6.27 -5.80
C ILE A 100 1.80 5.66 -4.42
N GLU A 101 1.40 6.47 -3.43
CA GLU A 101 0.95 5.93 -2.15
C GLU A 101 -0.28 5.05 -2.35
N LYS A 102 -0.43 4.09 -1.46
CA LYS A 102 -1.59 3.19 -1.51
C LYS A 102 -2.89 3.91 -1.12
N PRO A 103 -4.01 3.52 -1.71
CA PRO A 103 -4.20 2.60 -2.85
C PRO A 103 -3.77 3.23 -4.18
N LEU A 104 -3.46 2.41 -5.17
CA LEU A 104 -3.10 2.89 -6.52
C LEU A 104 -4.16 3.85 -7.11
N ALA A 105 -5.44 3.50 -6.95
CA ALA A 105 -6.61 4.30 -7.33
C ALA A 105 -7.84 3.81 -6.57
N MET A 106 -8.94 4.58 -6.66
CA MET A 106 -10.23 4.26 -6.02
C MET A 106 -11.20 3.53 -6.97
N SER A 107 -10.77 3.23 -8.19
CA SER A 107 -11.53 2.49 -9.21
C SER A 107 -10.65 1.50 -9.95
N ILE A 108 -11.28 0.42 -10.48
CA ILE A 108 -10.57 -0.55 -11.34
C ILE A 108 -10.12 0.11 -12.64
N GLU A 109 -10.96 0.95 -13.20
CA GLU A 109 -10.68 1.63 -14.44
C GLU A 109 -9.49 2.59 -14.30
N GLY A 110 -9.47 3.41 -13.24
CA GLY A 110 -8.36 4.31 -12.94
C GLY A 110 -7.06 3.57 -12.69
N ALA A 111 -7.09 2.49 -11.91
CA ALA A 111 -5.91 1.66 -11.67
C ALA A 111 -5.37 1.03 -12.96
N ARG A 112 -6.25 0.57 -13.88
CA ARG A 112 -5.84 0.06 -15.20
C ARG A 112 -5.24 1.15 -16.06
N LYS A 113 -5.88 2.31 -16.16
CA LYS A 113 -5.37 3.45 -16.94
C LYS A 113 -3.94 3.83 -16.53
N LEU A 114 -3.68 3.90 -15.22
CA LEU A 114 -2.33 4.17 -14.70
C LEU A 114 -1.32 3.12 -15.18
N VAL A 115 -1.64 1.83 -15.03
CA VAL A 115 -0.77 0.72 -15.46
C VAL A 115 -0.53 0.75 -16.97
N ASP A 116 -1.59 0.92 -17.76
CA ASP A 116 -1.54 0.92 -19.22
C ASP A 116 -0.76 2.14 -19.75
N THR A 117 -0.95 3.32 -19.12
CA THR A 117 -0.25 4.56 -19.49
C THR A 117 1.24 4.45 -19.19
N ALA A 118 1.62 3.93 -18.01
CA ALA A 118 3.01 3.68 -17.66
C ALA A 118 3.67 2.73 -18.68
N LYS A 119 3.02 1.62 -18.98
CA LYS A 119 3.50 0.65 -19.98
C LYS A 119 3.63 1.25 -21.37
N LYS A 120 2.61 1.99 -21.84
CA LYS A 120 2.59 2.63 -23.16
C LYS A 120 3.74 3.62 -23.34
N ASN A 121 4.07 4.37 -22.29
CA ASN A 121 5.11 5.38 -22.29
C ASN A 121 6.50 4.85 -21.89
N ASN A 122 6.63 3.53 -21.64
CA ASN A 122 7.85 2.86 -21.16
C ASN A 122 8.39 3.47 -19.87
N LEU A 123 7.49 3.79 -18.94
CA LEU A 123 7.77 4.38 -17.64
C LEU A 123 7.57 3.35 -16.52
N LYS A 124 8.27 3.57 -15.41
CA LYS A 124 8.09 2.76 -14.20
C LYS A 124 7.00 3.36 -13.32
N LEU A 125 6.09 2.51 -12.88
CA LEU A 125 5.03 2.82 -11.93
C LEU A 125 5.16 1.87 -10.72
N ALA A 126 5.36 2.43 -9.53
CA ALA A 126 5.36 1.68 -8.29
C ALA A 126 4.22 2.12 -7.36
N VAL A 127 3.85 1.24 -6.43
CA VAL A 127 2.87 1.51 -5.38
C VAL A 127 3.50 1.24 -4.02
N SER A 128 3.20 2.07 -3.02
CA SER A 128 3.79 1.98 -1.68
C SER A 128 3.21 0.82 -0.86
N HIS A 129 3.41 -0.44 -1.29
CA HIS A 129 3.20 -1.61 -0.44
C HIS A 129 4.53 -2.02 0.21
N GLN A 130 5.04 -1.15 1.09
CA GLN A 130 6.36 -1.26 1.72
C GLN A 130 6.52 -2.53 2.57
N ASN A 131 5.43 -3.11 3.06
CA ASN A 131 5.48 -4.33 3.88
C ASN A 131 6.07 -5.53 3.13
N ARG A 132 6.07 -5.54 1.79
CA ARG A 132 6.76 -6.56 1.00
C ARG A 132 8.27 -6.58 1.23
N PHE A 133 8.86 -5.46 1.68
CA PHE A 133 10.30 -5.33 1.92
C PHE A 133 10.71 -5.69 3.36
N ASN A 134 9.77 -5.96 4.26
CA ASN A 134 10.10 -6.40 5.61
C ASN A 134 10.82 -7.74 5.58
N TYR A 135 11.88 -7.86 6.35
CA TYR A 135 12.77 -9.02 6.31
C TYR A 135 12.05 -10.35 6.55
N PRO A 136 11.15 -10.51 7.55
CA PRO A 136 10.38 -11.74 7.72
C PRO A 136 9.50 -12.10 6.52
N ILE A 137 8.94 -11.08 5.86
CA ILE A 137 8.12 -11.23 4.66
C ILE A 137 8.97 -11.71 3.49
N GLN A 138 10.18 -11.18 3.32
CA GLN A 138 11.12 -11.63 2.29
C GLN A 138 11.60 -13.06 2.53
N LEU A 139 11.87 -13.43 3.79
CA LEU A 139 12.21 -14.81 4.15
C LEU A 139 11.08 -15.78 3.79
N LEU A 140 9.84 -15.46 4.16
CA LEU A 140 8.69 -16.29 3.83
C LEU A 140 8.50 -16.42 2.32
N LYS A 141 8.59 -15.31 1.57
CA LYS A 141 8.48 -15.35 0.11
C LYS A 141 9.58 -16.18 -0.53
N LYS A 142 10.81 -16.10 -0.02
CA LYS A 142 11.92 -16.95 -0.46
C LYS A 142 11.63 -18.43 -0.20
N ALA A 143 11.18 -18.79 1.01
CA ALA A 143 10.85 -20.17 1.35
C ALA A 143 9.73 -20.75 0.45
N ILE A 144 8.72 -19.93 0.11
CA ILE A 144 7.66 -20.31 -0.82
C ILE A 144 8.23 -20.53 -2.22
N LYS A 145 9.06 -19.62 -2.74
CA LYS A 145 9.70 -19.76 -4.07
C LYS A 145 10.60 -20.99 -4.18
N GLU A 146 11.28 -21.31 -3.10
CA GLU A 146 12.14 -22.51 -2.98
C GLU A 146 11.33 -23.80 -2.73
N ASN A 147 10.00 -23.72 -2.73
CA ASN A 147 9.08 -24.84 -2.46
C ASN A 147 9.29 -25.54 -1.11
N ARG A 148 9.83 -24.82 -0.11
CA ARG A 148 10.14 -25.39 1.20
C ARG A 148 8.89 -25.70 2.04
N LEU A 149 7.79 -24.96 1.81
CA LEU A 149 6.51 -25.22 2.44
C LEU A 149 5.71 -26.33 1.70
N GLY A 150 6.22 -26.87 0.58
CA GLY A 150 5.46 -27.76 -0.28
C GLY A 150 4.26 -27.07 -0.92
N LYS A 151 3.23 -27.84 -1.26
CA LYS A 151 1.98 -27.29 -1.81
C LYS A 151 1.30 -26.37 -0.77
N ILE A 152 1.12 -25.10 -1.13
CA ILE A 152 0.37 -24.15 -0.28
C ILE A 152 -1.12 -24.47 -0.37
N PHE A 153 -1.80 -24.52 0.78
CA PHE A 153 -3.23 -24.81 0.90
C PHE A 153 -4.04 -23.56 1.18
N ASN A 154 -3.61 -22.79 2.19
CA ASN A 154 -4.35 -21.60 2.61
C ASN A 154 -3.43 -20.51 3.15
N GLY A 155 -4.01 -19.31 3.22
CA GLY A 155 -3.43 -18.15 3.87
C GLY A 155 -4.46 -17.38 4.68
N MET A 156 -4.01 -16.70 5.73
CA MET A 156 -4.86 -15.83 6.55
C MET A 156 -4.11 -14.55 6.89
N ALA A 157 -4.80 -13.41 6.77
CA ALA A 157 -4.31 -12.12 7.23
C ALA A 157 -5.31 -11.50 8.20
N ARG A 158 -4.82 -11.02 9.35
CA ARG A 158 -5.65 -10.35 10.35
C ARG A 158 -5.05 -9.01 10.72
N ILE A 159 -5.87 -7.97 10.63
CA ILE A 159 -5.53 -6.60 10.97
C ILE A 159 -6.57 -6.09 11.95
N LEU A 160 -6.33 -6.34 13.23
CA LEU A 160 -7.24 -6.02 14.31
C LEU A 160 -6.75 -4.76 15.02
N TRP A 161 -7.08 -3.62 14.45
CA TRP A 161 -6.60 -2.32 14.88
C TRP A 161 -7.68 -1.46 15.49
N THR A 162 -7.25 -0.39 16.15
CA THR A 162 -8.07 0.72 16.63
C THR A 162 -7.79 1.94 15.79
N ARG A 163 -8.86 2.56 15.29
CA ARG A 163 -8.88 3.94 14.81
C ARG A 163 -10.04 4.63 15.48
N ASP A 164 -9.74 5.49 16.45
CA ASP A 164 -10.74 6.24 17.20
C ASP A 164 -11.31 7.41 16.40
N ASP A 165 -12.27 8.09 16.96
CA ASP A 165 -12.90 9.23 16.29
C ASP A 165 -11.91 10.37 16.05
N ASN A 166 -10.92 10.56 16.95
CA ASN A 166 -9.87 11.54 16.75
C ASN A 166 -9.03 11.27 15.49
N TYR A 167 -8.80 9.98 15.15
CA TYR A 167 -8.11 9.63 13.92
C TYR A 167 -8.88 10.11 12.68
N TYR A 168 -10.20 9.96 12.66
CA TYR A 168 -11.02 10.38 11.52
C TYR A 168 -11.21 11.90 11.48
N LEU A 169 -11.34 12.56 12.62
CA LEU A 169 -11.48 14.02 12.74
C LEU A 169 -10.22 14.81 12.31
N GLN A 170 -9.07 14.16 12.20
CA GLN A 170 -7.82 14.83 11.77
C GLN A 170 -7.88 15.35 10.32
N ALA A 171 -8.75 14.78 9.48
CA ALA A 171 -8.91 15.21 8.10
C ALA A 171 -10.28 14.81 7.56
N PRO A 172 -11.02 15.73 6.92
CA PRO A 172 -12.41 15.49 6.49
C PRO A 172 -12.55 14.42 5.38
N TRP A 173 -11.47 14.08 4.71
CA TRP A 173 -11.47 13.04 3.68
C TRP A 173 -11.45 11.62 4.23
N ARG A 174 -11.05 11.43 5.50
CA ARG A 174 -10.91 10.09 6.10
C ARG A 174 -12.24 9.38 6.22
N GLY A 175 -12.26 8.11 5.83
CA GLY A 175 -13.45 7.27 5.86
C GLY A 175 -14.53 7.63 4.86
N THR A 176 -14.27 8.57 3.92
CA THR A 176 -15.16 8.87 2.80
C THR A 176 -14.93 7.89 1.64
N TRP A 177 -16.00 7.53 0.93
CA TRP A 177 -15.87 6.68 -0.25
C TRP A 177 -15.10 7.34 -1.39
N ALA A 178 -15.18 8.66 -1.48
CA ALA A 178 -14.54 9.41 -2.55
C ALA A 178 -13.00 9.49 -2.42
N LEU A 179 -12.49 9.63 -1.20
CA LEU A 179 -11.08 10.03 -1.01
C LEU A 179 -10.25 9.05 -0.18
N ASP A 180 -10.86 8.06 0.51
CA ASP A 180 -10.16 7.16 1.43
C ASP A 180 -10.62 5.69 1.34
N GLY A 181 -11.93 5.46 1.28
CA GLY A 181 -12.54 4.16 1.52
C GLY A 181 -12.60 3.83 3.01
N GLY A 182 -12.89 2.56 3.33
CA GLY A 182 -12.96 2.06 4.70
C GLY A 182 -11.69 1.38 5.19
N THR A 183 -11.85 0.58 6.24
CA THR A 183 -10.72 -0.11 6.87
C THR A 183 -10.02 -1.08 5.92
N LEU A 184 -10.76 -1.74 5.03
CA LEU A 184 -10.18 -2.65 4.03
C LEU A 184 -9.29 -1.92 3.04
N MET A 185 -9.72 -0.73 2.56
CA MET A 185 -8.99 0.05 1.57
C MET A 185 -7.80 0.80 2.18
N ASN A 186 -7.96 1.35 3.38
CA ASN A 186 -6.92 2.18 4.00
C ASN A 186 -5.96 1.36 4.87
N GLN A 187 -6.46 0.61 5.89
CA GLN A 187 -5.61 -0.09 6.85
C GLN A 187 -5.15 -1.46 6.34
N CYS A 188 -6.06 -2.23 5.73
CA CYS A 188 -5.81 -3.64 5.44
C CYS A 188 -5.16 -3.90 4.08
N ILE A 189 -5.10 -2.91 3.19
CA ILE A 189 -4.62 -3.08 1.83
C ILE A 189 -3.21 -3.68 1.73
N HIS A 190 -2.31 -3.36 2.68
CA HIS A 190 -0.96 -3.94 2.71
C HIS A 190 -0.99 -5.45 2.93
N ASN A 191 -1.85 -5.93 3.83
CA ASN A 191 -1.95 -7.35 4.14
C ASN A 191 -2.77 -8.10 3.08
N ILE A 192 -3.71 -7.41 2.41
CA ILE A 192 -4.41 -7.93 1.23
C ILE A 192 -3.42 -8.13 0.08
N ASP A 193 -2.53 -7.16 -0.14
CA ASP A 193 -1.43 -7.28 -1.09
C ASP A 193 -0.48 -8.43 -0.73
N LEU A 194 -0.04 -8.51 0.54
CA LEU A 194 0.87 -9.55 1.01
C LEU A 194 0.30 -10.95 0.84
N ILE A 195 -0.96 -11.17 1.27
CA ILE A 195 -1.57 -12.50 1.17
C ILE A 195 -1.69 -12.94 -0.29
N ASN A 196 -2.13 -12.04 -1.18
CA ASN A 196 -2.23 -12.35 -2.60
C ASN A 196 -0.86 -12.65 -3.22
N TRP A 197 0.17 -11.88 -2.86
CA TRP A 197 1.55 -12.11 -3.30
C TRP A 197 2.12 -13.44 -2.82
N MET A 198 1.80 -13.87 -1.57
CA MET A 198 2.25 -15.15 -1.03
C MET A 198 1.54 -16.33 -1.66
N MET A 199 0.25 -16.20 -1.94
CA MET A 199 -0.53 -17.25 -2.56
C MET A 199 -0.08 -17.56 -3.99
N ASP A 200 0.45 -16.58 -4.73
CA ASP A 200 1.06 -16.70 -6.05
C ASP A 200 0.19 -17.55 -7.01
N ASP A 201 -1.07 -17.12 -7.18
CA ASP A 201 -2.08 -17.84 -7.94
C ASP A 201 -3.14 -16.88 -8.48
N GLU A 202 -3.86 -17.28 -9.51
CA GLU A 202 -4.97 -16.50 -10.06
C GLU A 202 -6.21 -16.60 -9.16
N ILE A 203 -6.80 -15.48 -8.85
CA ILE A 203 -8.05 -15.41 -8.08
C ILE A 203 -9.22 -15.87 -8.97
N ASP A 204 -10.02 -16.81 -8.47
CA ASP A 204 -11.28 -17.22 -9.06
C ASP A 204 -12.42 -16.33 -8.54
N THR A 205 -12.67 -16.36 -7.22
CA THR A 205 -13.78 -15.62 -6.61
C THR A 205 -13.38 -14.89 -5.34
N VAL A 206 -14.06 -13.77 -5.09
CA VAL A 206 -13.99 -12.99 -3.84
C VAL A 206 -15.38 -12.89 -3.26
N TYR A 207 -15.53 -13.24 -1.97
CA TYR A 207 -16.73 -13.01 -1.17
C TYR A 207 -16.38 -12.18 0.06
N ALA A 208 -17.25 -11.25 0.45
CA ALA A 208 -17.01 -10.42 1.61
C ALA A 208 -18.30 -10.02 2.34
N GLN A 209 -18.13 -9.74 3.63
CA GLN A 209 -19.09 -9.05 4.47
C GLN A 209 -18.38 -7.88 5.14
N THR A 210 -18.98 -6.69 5.08
CA THR A 210 -18.48 -5.49 5.74
C THR A 210 -19.57 -4.82 6.55
N SER A 211 -19.18 -4.09 7.57
CA SER A 211 -20.10 -3.32 8.40
C SER A 211 -19.44 -2.04 8.88
N ASN A 212 -20.26 -1.06 9.16
CA ASN A 212 -19.88 0.11 9.93
C ASN A 212 -20.63 0.04 11.27
N TYR A 213 -19.91 -0.33 12.34
CA TYR A 213 -20.51 -0.57 13.65
C TYR A 213 -20.56 0.67 14.53
N ILE A 214 -19.40 1.36 14.67
CA ILE A 214 -19.28 2.42 15.67
C ILE A 214 -18.63 3.71 15.16
N ARG A 215 -17.88 3.67 14.02
CA ARG A 215 -17.23 4.87 13.52
C ARG A 215 -18.16 5.75 12.73
N ASN A 216 -18.08 7.06 12.97
CA ASN A 216 -18.90 8.04 12.25
C ASN A 216 -18.24 8.39 10.91
N ILE A 217 -18.24 7.41 9.98
CA ILE A 217 -17.65 7.51 8.64
C ILE A 217 -18.62 6.94 7.59
N GLU A 218 -18.44 7.30 6.33
CA GLU A 218 -19.26 6.78 5.22
C GLU A 218 -19.00 5.29 4.96
N ALA A 219 -17.73 4.87 5.05
CA ALA A 219 -17.28 3.53 4.71
C ALA A 219 -17.33 2.56 5.90
N GLU A 220 -16.82 1.33 5.70
CA GLU A 220 -16.80 0.30 6.73
C GLU A 220 -15.66 0.49 7.74
N ASP A 221 -15.93 0.10 8.99
CA ASP A 221 -14.95 0.02 10.07
C ASP A 221 -14.56 -1.43 10.43
N TYR A 222 -15.23 -2.41 9.79
CA TYR A 222 -14.97 -3.84 9.92
C TYR A 222 -15.29 -4.59 8.62
N GLY A 223 -14.49 -5.59 8.28
CA GLY A 223 -14.74 -6.43 7.13
C GLY A 223 -14.02 -7.76 7.16
N VAL A 224 -14.65 -8.77 6.54
CA VAL A 224 -14.05 -10.10 6.32
C VAL A 224 -14.11 -10.41 4.82
N ILE A 225 -13.00 -10.88 4.27
CA ILE A 225 -12.90 -11.30 2.86
C ILE A 225 -12.52 -12.78 2.82
N LEU A 226 -13.19 -13.53 1.95
CA LEU A 226 -12.84 -14.88 1.55
C LEU A 226 -12.44 -14.87 0.07
N ILE A 227 -11.24 -15.35 -0.24
CA ILE A 227 -10.71 -15.48 -1.59
C ILE A 227 -10.57 -16.97 -1.94
N ARG A 228 -11.09 -17.37 -3.09
CA ARG A 228 -10.81 -18.66 -3.69
C ARG A 228 -9.92 -18.46 -4.93
N TYR A 229 -8.85 -19.21 -5.00
CA TYR A 229 -7.93 -19.21 -6.13
C TYR A 229 -8.26 -20.36 -7.11
N LYS A 230 -7.82 -20.24 -8.36
CA LYS A 230 -8.09 -21.25 -9.41
C LYS A 230 -7.52 -22.63 -9.10
N SER A 231 -6.38 -22.70 -8.41
CA SER A 231 -5.80 -23.98 -7.96
C SER A 231 -6.57 -24.65 -6.81
N GLY A 232 -7.59 -23.99 -6.26
CA GLY A 232 -8.35 -24.43 -5.09
C GLY A 232 -7.84 -23.93 -3.75
N LYS A 233 -6.71 -23.18 -3.69
CA LYS A 233 -6.26 -22.50 -2.48
C LYS A 233 -7.32 -21.54 -1.96
N ILE A 234 -7.30 -21.27 -0.67
CA ILE A 234 -8.22 -20.32 -0.01
C ILE A 234 -7.42 -19.33 0.82
N ALA A 235 -7.80 -18.05 0.76
CA ALA A 235 -7.31 -17.05 1.70
C ALA A 235 -8.46 -16.35 2.41
N THR A 236 -8.23 -15.97 3.68
CA THR A 236 -9.15 -15.17 4.48
C THR A 236 -8.45 -13.92 4.98
N ILE A 237 -9.16 -12.80 4.96
CA ILE A 237 -8.69 -11.54 5.52
C ILE A 237 -9.74 -11.04 6.50
N GLU A 238 -9.33 -10.66 7.69
CA GLU A 238 -10.16 -10.00 8.70
C GLU A 238 -9.55 -8.62 9.00
N GLY A 239 -10.33 -7.57 8.79
CA GLY A 239 -9.93 -6.18 9.00
C GLY A 239 -10.86 -5.46 9.96
N SER A 240 -10.28 -4.74 10.93
CA SER A 240 -11.01 -4.02 11.95
C SER A 240 -10.34 -2.69 12.29
N ALA A 241 -11.12 -1.64 12.44
CA ALA A 241 -10.71 -0.34 12.99
C ALA A 241 -11.36 -0.06 14.36
N ILE A 242 -12.02 -1.07 14.96
CA ILE A 242 -12.88 -0.90 16.15
C ILE A 242 -12.42 -1.69 17.37
N VAL A 243 -11.21 -2.26 17.33
CA VAL A 243 -10.66 -3.00 18.48
C VAL A 243 -10.42 -2.04 19.65
N TYR A 244 -10.79 -2.45 20.86
CA TYR A 244 -10.65 -1.64 22.06
C TYR A 244 -9.62 -2.27 23.01
N PRO A 245 -8.81 -1.47 23.70
CA PRO A 245 -8.63 -0.02 23.57
C PRO A 245 -7.51 0.38 22.61
N LYS A 246 -6.75 -0.56 22.04
CA LYS A 246 -5.57 -0.36 21.19
C LYS A 246 -5.45 -1.47 20.15
N ASN A 247 -4.56 -1.29 19.18
CA ASN A 247 -4.25 -2.34 18.21
C ASN A 247 -3.93 -3.65 18.90
N LEU A 248 -4.56 -4.74 18.47
CA LEU A 248 -4.41 -6.07 19.04
C LEU A 248 -3.45 -6.93 18.21
N GLU A 249 -3.64 -6.97 16.90
CA GLU A 249 -2.97 -7.96 16.05
C GLU A 249 -2.77 -7.39 14.62
N GLU A 250 -1.61 -7.67 14.07
CA GLU A 250 -1.36 -7.67 12.64
C GLU A 250 -0.58 -8.92 12.29
N THR A 251 -1.21 -9.86 11.58
CA THR A 251 -0.60 -11.17 11.29
C THR A 251 -0.86 -11.61 9.85
N LEU A 252 0.10 -12.40 9.35
CA LEU A 252 0.04 -13.12 8.09
C LEU A 252 0.42 -14.58 8.34
N THR A 253 -0.49 -15.51 8.07
CA THR A 253 -0.28 -16.96 8.20
C THR A 253 -0.32 -17.62 6.84
N ILE A 254 0.65 -18.49 6.55
CA ILE A 254 0.66 -19.36 5.37
C ILE A 254 0.81 -20.79 5.82
N THR A 255 -0.07 -21.66 5.32
CA THR A 255 -0.05 -23.11 5.58
C THR A 255 0.15 -23.88 4.30
N GLY A 256 1.15 -24.72 4.28
CA GLY A 256 1.48 -25.65 3.21
C GLY A 256 1.64 -27.07 3.71
N GLU A 257 1.89 -27.97 2.78
CA GLU A 257 2.06 -29.41 3.01
C GLU A 257 3.23 -29.73 3.97
N LYS A 258 4.32 -28.93 3.88
CA LYS A 258 5.57 -29.12 4.61
C LYS A 258 5.92 -27.96 5.52
N GLY A 259 4.99 -27.02 5.75
CA GLY A 259 5.28 -25.92 6.63
C GLY A 259 4.09 -25.03 6.96
N THR A 260 4.19 -24.44 8.14
CA THR A 260 3.30 -23.38 8.62
C THR A 260 4.14 -22.24 9.14
N VAL A 261 3.92 -21.04 8.61
CA VAL A 261 4.62 -19.83 9.03
C VAL A 261 3.60 -18.77 9.44
N VAL A 262 3.87 -18.13 10.58
CA VAL A 262 3.10 -16.97 11.06
C VAL A 262 4.05 -15.80 11.23
N ILE A 263 3.82 -14.74 10.45
CA ILE A 263 4.48 -13.45 10.62
C ILE A 263 3.53 -12.51 11.36
N GLY A 264 4.03 -11.78 12.32
CA GLY A 264 3.28 -10.81 13.12
C GLY A 264 4.12 -9.60 13.52
N GLY A 265 3.83 -9.03 14.68
CA GLY A 265 4.47 -7.80 15.16
C GLY A 265 3.63 -6.56 14.84
N MET A 266 4.20 -5.37 15.06
CA MET A 266 3.48 -4.10 14.88
C MET A 266 3.24 -3.78 13.39
N ALA A 267 4.08 -4.30 12.50
CA ALA A 267 4.08 -4.02 11.07
C ALA A 267 4.56 -5.24 10.27
N VAL A 268 4.08 -6.45 10.59
CA VAL A 268 4.54 -7.74 10.03
C VAL A 268 6.06 -7.87 10.00
N ASN A 269 6.68 -7.47 11.10
CA ASN A 269 8.14 -7.37 11.26
C ASN A 269 8.74 -8.47 12.16
N LYS A 270 7.92 -9.43 12.65
CA LYS A 270 8.35 -10.48 13.58
C LYS A 270 7.89 -11.84 13.11
N ILE A 271 8.75 -12.85 13.25
CA ILE A 271 8.39 -14.26 13.02
C ILE A 271 7.81 -14.81 14.32
N ASN A 272 6.51 -15.15 14.33
CA ASN A 272 5.83 -15.72 15.48
C ASN A 272 5.87 -17.25 15.46
N THR A 273 5.92 -17.87 14.27
CA THR A 273 6.01 -19.31 14.08
C THR A 273 6.73 -19.60 12.78
N TRP A 274 7.65 -20.57 12.79
CA TRP A 274 8.35 -21.05 11.61
C TRP A 274 8.52 -22.57 11.68
N ARG A 275 7.49 -23.30 11.33
CA ARG A 275 7.48 -24.76 11.31
C ARG A 275 7.55 -25.24 9.88
N VAL A 276 8.76 -25.39 9.36
CA VAL A 276 9.04 -25.83 8.00
C VAL A 276 9.91 -27.09 8.06
N GLU A 277 9.56 -28.10 7.27
CA GLU A 277 10.28 -29.38 7.23
C GLU A 277 11.76 -29.17 7.00
N GLY A 278 12.61 -29.68 7.89
CA GLY A 278 14.06 -29.56 7.81
C GLY A 278 14.65 -28.27 8.36
N ASP A 279 13.84 -27.30 8.79
CA ASP A 279 14.31 -26.06 9.41
C ASP A 279 14.38 -26.17 10.93
N ASN A 280 15.27 -25.38 11.53
CA ASN A 280 15.33 -25.17 12.98
C ASN A 280 14.45 -23.97 13.36
N GLU A 281 13.25 -24.19 13.89
CA GLU A 281 12.31 -23.14 14.29
C GLU A 281 12.96 -22.09 15.20
N ALA A 282 13.83 -22.51 16.16
CA ALA A 282 14.44 -21.61 17.11
C ALA A 282 15.37 -20.56 16.44
N GLU A 283 16.04 -20.91 15.34
CA GLU A 283 16.85 -19.96 14.56
C GLU A 283 16.00 -18.86 13.97
N TYR A 284 14.87 -19.19 13.37
CA TYR A 284 13.96 -18.19 12.78
C TYR A 284 13.29 -17.32 13.83
N LEU A 285 12.88 -17.90 14.97
CA LEU A 285 12.28 -17.15 16.07
C LEU A 285 13.28 -16.22 16.78
N SER A 286 14.58 -16.51 16.67
CA SER A 286 15.64 -15.65 17.24
C SER A 286 15.98 -14.43 16.36
N ILE A 287 15.43 -14.33 15.14
CA ILE A 287 15.65 -13.20 14.25
C ILE A 287 14.96 -11.95 14.83
N ASP A 288 15.80 -11.02 15.27
CA ASP A 288 15.34 -9.71 15.74
C ASP A 288 15.40 -8.70 14.60
N CYS A 289 14.23 -8.23 14.17
CA CYS A 289 14.10 -7.17 13.16
C CYS A 289 13.84 -5.80 13.79
N GLY A 290 13.92 -5.70 15.12
CA GLY A 290 13.58 -4.52 15.90
C GLY A 290 12.07 -4.22 15.90
N ASP A 291 11.65 -3.42 16.87
CA ASP A 291 10.29 -2.88 16.90
C ASP A 291 10.27 -1.50 16.22
N PRO A 292 9.47 -1.31 15.17
CA PRO A 292 9.36 -0.01 14.54
C PRO A 292 8.64 0.98 15.46
N ASN A 293 9.02 2.25 15.39
CA ASN A 293 8.38 3.32 16.16
C ASN A 293 6.92 3.61 15.75
N SER A 294 6.46 2.97 14.67
CA SER A 294 5.11 3.15 14.14
C SER A 294 4.69 1.96 13.27
N VAL A 295 3.39 1.87 12.98
CA VAL A 295 2.81 0.86 12.07
C VAL A 295 3.32 0.96 10.62
N TYR A 296 4.08 1.98 10.26
CA TYR A 296 4.69 2.08 8.93
C TYR A 296 5.87 1.13 8.71
N GLY A 297 6.43 0.54 9.77
CA GLY A 297 7.56 -0.38 9.66
C GLY A 297 8.84 0.25 9.08
N TYR A 298 9.70 -0.61 8.52
CA TYR A 298 11.00 -0.20 7.95
C TYR A 298 11.08 -0.31 6.42
N GLY A 299 10.02 -0.79 5.75
CA GLY A 299 10.05 -1.15 4.34
C GLY A 299 10.15 0.03 3.35
N HIS A 300 9.87 1.26 3.77
CA HIS A 300 9.88 2.43 2.86
C HIS A 300 11.25 2.68 2.23
N GLU A 301 12.32 2.68 3.03
CA GLU A 301 13.68 2.92 2.51
C GLU A 301 14.04 1.91 1.41
N ALA A 302 13.75 0.63 1.65
CA ALA A 302 14.01 -0.43 0.69
C ALA A 302 13.13 -0.31 -0.57
N LEU A 303 11.90 0.19 -0.44
CA LEU A 303 11.01 0.47 -1.58
C LEU A 303 11.60 1.54 -2.50
N TYR A 304 12.06 2.66 -1.94
CA TYR A 304 12.67 3.73 -2.73
C TYR A 304 13.98 3.29 -3.36
N LYS A 305 14.79 2.52 -2.62
CA LYS A 305 16.02 1.93 -3.16
C LYS A 305 15.72 1.00 -4.34
N ASP A 306 14.75 0.09 -4.20
CA ASP A 306 14.33 -0.82 -5.27
C ASP A 306 13.87 -0.08 -6.51
N PHE A 307 13.14 1.04 -6.34
CA PHE A 307 12.65 1.85 -7.44
C PHE A 307 13.80 2.55 -8.19
N VAL A 308 14.76 3.14 -7.47
CA VAL A 308 15.95 3.76 -8.05
C VAL A 308 16.79 2.73 -8.80
N ASP A 309 17.02 1.56 -8.19
CA ASP A 309 17.74 0.47 -8.84
C ASP A 309 16.97 -0.08 -10.07
N ALA A 310 15.63 -0.15 -10.01
CA ALA A 310 14.80 -0.58 -11.12
C ALA A 310 14.92 0.35 -12.34
N LEU A 311 15.05 1.66 -12.11
CA LEU A 311 15.32 2.63 -13.18
C LEU A 311 16.70 2.43 -13.79
N ASP A 312 17.75 2.29 -12.98
CA ASP A 312 19.12 2.09 -13.44
C ASP A 312 19.27 0.77 -14.22
N GLU A 313 18.65 -0.30 -13.73
CA GLU A 313 18.73 -1.65 -14.30
C GLU A 313 17.69 -1.90 -15.40
N ASN A 314 16.83 -0.92 -15.67
CA ASN A 314 15.70 -1.01 -16.60
C ASN A 314 14.83 -2.26 -16.37
N ARG A 315 14.56 -2.61 -15.11
CA ARG A 315 13.64 -3.68 -14.69
C ARG A 315 12.36 -3.11 -14.10
N GLU A 316 11.37 -3.97 -13.88
CA GLU A 316 10.21 -3.59 -13.09
C GLU A 316 10.56 -3.51 -11.59
N PRO A 317 10.03 -2.51 -10.84
CA PRO A 317 10.14 -2.50 -9.39
C PRO A 317 9.38 -3.69 -8.77
N LEU A 318 9.82 -4.14 -7.59
CA LEU A 318 9.21 -5.28 -6.89
C LEU A 318 7.70 -5.07 -6.64
N VAL A 319 7.31 -3.85 -6.35
CA VAL A 319 5.90 -3.47 -6.15
C VAL A 319 5.48 -2.52 -7.27
N ASN A 320 5.29 -3.08 -8.45
CA ASN A 320 4.90 -2.32 -9.63
C ASN A 320 3.39 -1.99 -9.65
N GLY A 321 2.96 -1.21 -10.64
CA GLY A 321 1.56 -0.82 -10.81
C GLY A 321 0.59 -2.00 -10.90
N LYS A 322 1.02 -3.16 -11.47
CA LYS A 322 0.19 -4.37 -11.53
C LYS A 322 -0.11 -4.91 -10.13
N ALA A 323 0.87 -4.90 -9.22
CA ALA A 323 0.64 -5.32 -7.84
C ALA A 323 -0.41 -4.43 -7.14
N GLY A 324 -0.31 -3.10 -7.31
CA GLY A 324 -1.31 -2.16 -6.81
C GLY A 324 -2.70 -2.38 -7.40
N LEU A 325 -2.79 -2.62 -8.71
CA LEU A 325 -4.06 -2.96 -9.38
C LEU A 325 -4.71 -4.22 -8.80
N GLU A 326 -3.96 -5.29 -8.55
CA GLU A 326 -4.50 -6.53 -7.98
C GLU A 326 -5.01 -6.31 -6.55
N ALA A 327 -4.31 -5.55 -5.72
CA ALA A 327 -4.78 -5.23 -4.36
C ALA A 327 -6.09 -4.43 -4.39
N VAL A 328 -6.17 -3.39 -5.20
CA VAL A 328 -7.39 -2.58 -5.40
C VAL A 328 -8.54 -3.44 -5.93
N LYS A 329 -8.26 -4.33 -6.89
CA LYS A 329 -9.26 -5.22 -7.50
C LYS A 329 -9.88 -6.18 -6.48
N ILE A 330 -9.10 -6.74 -5.56
CA ILE A 330 -9.60 -7.60 -4.48
C ILE A 330 -10.57 -6.81 -3.59
N ILE A 331 -10.19 -5.60 -3.17
CA ILE A 331 -10.99 -4.78 -2.27
C ILE A 331 -12.29 -4.31 -2.95
N LEU A 332 -12.21 -3.86 -4.20
CA LEU A 332 -13.40 -3.45 -4.94
C LEU A 332 -14.33 -4.62 -5.25
N ALA A 333 -13.78 -5.83 -5.47
CA ALA A 333 -14.59 -7.04 -5.56
C ALA A 333 -15.25 -7.39 -4.21
N ALA A 334 -14.56 -7.18 -3.09
CA ALA A 334 -15.13 -7.33 -1.76
C ALA A 334 -16.30 -6.36 -1.52
N TYR A 335 -16.13 -5.08 -1.86
CA TYR A 335 -17.22 -4.10 -1.77
C TYR A 335 -18.40 -4.45 -2.67
N LYS A 336 -18.15 -4.89 -3.91
CA LYS A 336 -19.24 -5.35 -4.78
C LYS A 336 -19.93 -6.59 -4.22
N SER A 337 -19.17 -7.52 -3.63
CA SER A 337 -19.73 -8.70 -2.96
C SER A 337 -20.63 -8.31 -1.81
N GLN A 338 -20.21 -7.39 -0.95
CA GLN A 338 -21.03 -6.83 0.11
C GLN A 338 -22.33 -6.21 -0.42
N LYS A 339 -22.24 -5.41 -1.49
CA LYS A 339 -23.40 -4.74 -2.11
C LYS A 339 -24.42 -5.72 -2.70
N THR A 340 -23.95 -6.82 -3.30
CA THR A 340 -24.79 -7.80 -3.99
C THR A 340 -25.19 -8.99 -3.13
N GLY A 341 -24.47 -9.25 -2.03
CA GLY A 341 -24.62 -10.46 -1.23
C GLY A 341 -24.07 -11.74 -1.88
N LEU A 342 -23.38 -11.61 -3.02
CA LEU A 342 -22.91 -12.74 -3.85
C LEU A 342 -21.38 -12.78 -3.98
N PRO A 343 -20.78 -13.96 -4.17
CA PRO A 343 -19.38 -14.07 -4.58
C PRO A 343 -19.15 -13.41 -5.94
N ILE A 344 -18.06 -12.67 -6.07
CA ILE A 344 -17.67 -11.99 -7.31
C ILE A 344 -16.61 -12.82 -8.03
N LYS A 345 -16.93 -13.27 -9.25
CA LYS A 345 -16.00 -13.96 -10.14
C LYS A 345 -15.07 -12.96 -10.79
N ILE A 346 -13.76 -13.08 -10.52
CA ILE A 346 -12.78 -12.06 -10.91
C ILE A 346 -12.61 -11.94 -12.43
N SER A 347 -12.77 -13.05 -13.19
CA SER A 347 -12.72 -13.01 -14.65
C SER A 347 -13.84 -12.20 -15.30
N GLU A 348 -14.96 -12.02 -14.59
CA GLU A 348 -16.14 -11.27 -15.05
C GLU A 348 -16.23 -9.88 -14.40
N PHE A 349 -15.32 -9.59 -13.47
CA PHE A 349 -15.35 -8.35 -12.71
C PHE A 349 -14.75 -7.20 -13.51
N LYS A 350 -15.63 -6.33 -14.02
CA LYS A 350 -15.27 -5.14 -14.81
C LYS A 350 -15.95 -3.92 -14.22
N GLY A 351 -15.23 -2.82 -14.14
CA GLY A 351 -15.75 -1.50 -13.78
C GLY A 351 -16.47 -1.48 -12.42
N PHE A 352 -15.78 -1.08 -11.39
CA PHE A 352 -16.32 -0.79 -10.06
C PHE A 352 -15.40 0.20 -9.35
N SER A 353 -15.99 1.06 -8.56
CA SER A 353 -15.30 2.11 -7.81
C SER A 353 -15.88 2.20 -6.40
N THR A 354 -15.17 2.82 -5.49
CA THR A 354 -15.69 3.13 -4.16
C THR A 354 -16.93 4.03 -4.22
N LEU A 355 -17.08 4.84 -5.27
CA LEU A 355 -18.25 5.70 -5.48
C LEU A 355 -19.54 4.92 -5.83
N ASP A 356 -19.40 3.64 -6.19
CA ASP A 356 -20.57 2.75 -6.40
C ASP A 356 -21.18 2.26 -5.08
N MET A 357 -20.51 2.51 -3.94
CA MET A 357 -21.03 2.18 -2.62
C MET A 357 -22.01 3.23 -2.13
N GLU A 358 -22.98 2.77 -1.33
CA GLU A 358 -23.97 3.67 -0.72
C GLU A 358 -23.33 4.48 0.40
N LYS A 359 -23.57 5.77 0.41
CA LYS A 359 -23.15 6.66 1.51
C LYS A 359 -23.99 6.39 2.75
N LYS A 360 -23.35 6.20 3.88
CA LYS A 360 -24.02 6.26 5.18
C LYS A 360 -24.09 7.72 5.60
N ASP A 361 -25.23 8.13 6.17
CA ASP A 361 -25.36 9.48 6.74
C ASP A 361 -24.39 9.63 7.92
N VAL A 362 -23.37 10.44 7.70
CA VAL A 362 -22.40 10.81 8.74
C VAL A 362 -23.01 11.92 9.58
N LYS A 363 -23.23 11.66 10.86
CA LYS A 363 -23.67 12.69 11.79
C LYS A 363 -22.45 13.55 12.14
N TYR A 364 -22.37 14.72 11.54
CA TYR A 364 -21.40 15.74 12.00
C TYR A 364 -21.82 16.16 13.41
N LEU A 365 -20.99 15.84 14.42
CA LEU A 365 -21.14 16.28 15.79
C LEU A 365 -20.68 17.73 15.94
#